data_3b760def8b89aa3cf52d21fb129a48cc
#
_entry.id   3b760def8b89aa3cf52d21fb129a48cc
#
_cell.length_a   1.000
_cell.length_b   1.000
_cell.length_c   1.000
_cell.angle_alpha   90.00
_cell.angle_beta   90.00
_cell.angle_gamma   90.00
#
_symmetry.space_group_name_H-M   'P 1'
#
loop_
_entity.id
_entity.type
_entity.pdbx_description
1 polymer ?
#
loop_
_entity_poly.entity_id
_entity_poly.type
_entity_poly.pdbx_seq_one_letter_code
_entity_poly.pdbx_strand_id
1 'polypeptide(L)'
;MRLECYWINMKNCIILCIVLFCCLQGIGQNTLLRADGKEIHTRIVPPEGYARVNVKEGSFGEYLRNLPLRSHGTKVHYFDGREKWNRSVYCAVVDMEIGKRDLQQCADAVIRLRAEYLYKHKAYDRIHFNFTNGFRADYTKWAEGYRISVKGNQVSWYKSKAKDYSYKTFRAYLDVVFAYAGTLSLAKELTSVPVTSMQIGDVLIQGGSPGHAVIVVDMAENPATGEKLYLLAQSYMPAQDIQVLVNLKERDKSPWYTLKGEGSILTPEWGFTSADLKRFKD
;
A
#
# COMPACT_ATOMS: atom_id res chain seq x y z
N MET A 1 -34.81 -25.51 64.38
CA MET A 1 -35.33 -24.40 63.52
C MET A 1 -34.27 -23.32 63.37
N ARG A 2 -33.86 -22.97 62.14
CA ARG A 2 -32.84 -22.03 61.70
C ARG A 2 -31.41 -22.55 61.50
N LEU A 3 -31.18 -23.25 60.37
CA LEU A 3 -29.86 -23.42 59.75
C LEU A 3 -29.92 -23.49 58.19
N GLU A 4 -31.00 -23.05 57.54
CA GLU A 4 -31.13 -23.16 56.06
C GLU A 4 -30.99 -21.84 55.28
N CYS A 5 -30.78 -20.69 55.91
CA CYS A 5 -30.80 -19.41 55.19
C CYS A 5 -29.43 -18.87 54.73
N TYR A 6 -28.30 -19.52 55.04
CA TYR A 6 -26.98 -18.96 54.69
C TYR A 6 -26.36 -19.52 53.37
N TRP A 7 -26.91 -20.59 52.79
CA TRP A 7 -26.33 -21.21 51.59
C TRP A 7 -26.77 -20.61 50.27
N ILE A 8 -27.87 -19.86 50.24
CA ILE A 8 -28.40 -19.27 48.99
C ILE A 8 -27.62 -18.03 48.55
N ASN A 9 -27.03 -17.24 49.49
CA ASN A 9 -26.33 -16.04 49.17
C ASN A 9 -24.91 -16.23 48.64
N MET A 10 -24.23 -17.30 48.96
CA MET A 10 -22.87 -17.59 48.49
C MET A 10 -22.83 -18.05 47.01
N LYS A 11 -23.83 -18.82 46.57
CA LYS A 11 -23.89 -19.25 45.16
C LYS A 11 -24.18 -18.11 44.20
N ASN A 12 -25.01 -17.16 44.59
CA ASN A 12 -25.33 -15.98 43.78
C ASN A 12 -24.16 -14.99 43.68
N CYS A 13 -23.34 -14.85 44.73
CA CYS A 13 -22.12 -14.04 44.67
C CYS A 13 -21.04 -14.66 43.78
N ILE A 14 -20.86 -15.97 43.80
CA ILE A 14 -19.87 -16.65 42.95
C ILE A 14 -20.29 -16.60 41.49
N ILE A 15 -21.57 -16.75 41.17
CA ILE A 15 -22.08 -16.63 39.79
C ILE A 15 -21.95 -15.19 39.28
N LEU A 16 -22.21 -14.16 40.12
CA LEU A 16 -22.05 -12.76 39.76
C LEU A 16 -20.59 -12.41 39.51
N CYS A 17 -19.64 -12.90 40.28
CA CYS A 17 -18.21 -12.70 40.06
C CYS A 17 -17.71 -13.42 38.81
N ILE A 18 -18.20 -14.59 38.45
CA ILE A 18 -17.82 -15.30 37.24
C ILE A 18 -18.38 -14.60 35.99
N VAL A 19 -19.60 -14.08 36.05
CA VAL A 19 -20.20 -13.30 34.94
C VAL A 19 -19.48 -11.96 34.75
N LEU A 20 -19.07 -11.28 35.83
CA LEU A 20 -18.25 -10.02 35.70
C LEU A 20 -16.84 -10.30 35.15
N PHE A 21 -16.23 -11.45 35.49
CA PHE A 21 -14.90 -11.83 34.99
C PHE A 21 -14.94 -12.28 33.53
N CYS A 22 -16.02 -12.89 33.06
CA CYS A 22 -16.21 -13.26 31.66
C CYS A 22 -16.51 -12.02 30.77
N CYS A 23 -17.10 -10.94 31.31
CA CYS A 23 -17.36 -9.70 30.55
C CYS A 23 -16.10 -8.85 30.33
N LEU A 24 -15.01 -9.09 31.07
CA LEU A 24 -13.74 -8.35 30.92
C LEU A 24 -12.76 -8.97 29.91
N GLN A 25 -13.05 -10.16 29.38
CA GLN A 25 -12.21 -10.81 28.36
C GLN A 25 -12.63 -10.51 26.90
N GLY A 26 -13.59 -9.64 26.68
CA GLY A 26 -14.20 -9.36 25.37
C GLY A 26 -13.73 -8.13 24.63
N ILE A 27 -12.69 -7.41 25.05
CA ILE A 27 -12.21 -6.20 24.34
C ILE A 27 -10.71 -6.30 24.04
N GLY A 28 -10.32 -7.38 23.37
CA GLY A 28 -9.09 -7.42 22.61
C GLY A 28 -9.34 -6.99 21.16
N GLN A 29 -10.08 -5.89 20.93
CA GLN A 29 -10.25 -5.35 19.60
C GLN A 29 -8.96 -4.65 19.18
N ASN A 30 -8.48 -5.02 18.03
CA ASN A 30 -7.34 -4.56 17.28
C ASN A 30 -7.01 -3.07 17.57
N THR A 31 -6.24 -2.81 18.62
CA THR A 31 -5.81 -1.48 19.07
C THR A 31 -4.91 -0.78 18.06
N LEU A 32 -4.50 -1.50 16.97
CA LEU A 32 -3.60 -1.00 15.95
C LEU A 32 -4.29 -0.12 14.89
N LEU A 33 -5.64 -0.09 14.86
CA LEU A 33 -6.41 0.74 13.93
C LEU A 33 -7.20 1.81 14.68
N ARG A 34 -6.93 3.08 14.40
CA ARG A 34 -7.65 4.23 14.93
C ARG A 34 -8.64 4.75 13.91
N ALA A 35 -9.94 4.69 14.21
CA ALA A 35 -11.00 5.05 13.28
C ALA A 35 -10.97 6.55 12.86
N ASP A 36 -10.48 7.42 13.72
CA ASP A 36 -10.37 8.87 13.52
C ASP A 36 -9.12 9.30 12.73
N GLY A 37 -8.11 8.43 12.60
CA GLY A 37 -6.90 8.70 11.83
C GLY A 37 -7.22 8.93 10.34
N LYS A 38 -6.62 9.95 9.75
CA LYS A 38 -6.89 10.36 8.35
C LYS A 38 -5.76 10.01 7.38
N GLU A 39 -4.63 9.57 7.88
CA GLU A 39 -3.43 9.20 7.12
C GLU A 39 -2.93 7.83 7.58
N ILE A 40 -2.05 7.20 6.82
CA ILE A 40 -1.52 5.87 7.18
C ILE A 40 -0.98 5.90 8.61
N HIS A 41 -0.10 6.85 8.94
CA HIS A 41 0.55 6.89 10.25
C HIS A 41 -0.39 7.23 11.41
N THR A 42 -1.47 7.94 11.18
CA THR A 42 -2.46 8.27 12.21
C THR A 42 -3.52 7.18 12.36
N ARG A 43 -3.84 6.45 11.28
CA ARG A 43 -4.81 5.35 11.27
C ARG A 43 -4.24 4.04 11.78
N ILE A 44 -3.00 3.69 11.40
CA ILE A 44 -2.41 2.38 11.67
C ILE A 44 -1.24 2.59 12.62
N VAL A 45 -1.42 2.29 13.90
CA VAL A 45 -0.35 2.47 14.91
C VAL A 45 0.53 1.22 14.98
N PRO A 46 1.84 1.35 15.30
CA PRO A 46 2.68 0.20 15.58
C PRO A 46 2.20 -0.57 16.81
N PRO A 47 2.48 -1.89 16.90
CA PRO A 47 2.26 -2.65 18.12
C PRO A 47 3.03 -2.09 19.31
N GLU A 48 2.62 -2.47 20.51
CA GLU A 48 3.34 -2.10 21.73
C GLU A 48 4.81 -2.53 21.66
N GLY A 49 5.72 -1.67 22.12
CA GLY A 49 7.17 -1.90 22.07
C GLY A 49 7.82 -1.52 20.72
N TYR A 50 7.04 -1.13 19.69
CA TYR A 50 7.60 -0.68 18.41
C TYR A 50 7.44 0.82 18.23
N ALA A 51 8.46 1.43 17.64
CA ALA A 51 8.43 2.83 17.20
C ALA A 51 8.61 2.91 15.68
N ARG A 52 7.99 3.91 15.04
CA ARG A 52 8.22 4.14 13.59
C ARG A 52 9.68 4.47 13.33
N VAL A 53 10.23 3.87 12.27
CA VAL A 53 11.55 4.26 11.79
C VAL A 53 11.56 5.73 11.36
N ASN A 54 12.69 6.42 11.57
CA ASN A 54 12.83 7.79 11.11
C ASN A 54 12.80 7.86 9.57
N VAL A 55 12.13 8.86 9.04
CA VAL A 55 12.14 9.20 7.61
C VAL A 55 12.64 10.62 7.43
N LYS A 56 13.39 10.85 6.36
CA LYS A 56 13.86 12.19 6.01
C LYS A 56 12.68 13.05 5.56
N GLU A 57 12.61 14.28 6.05
CA GLU A 57 11.64 15.27 5.59
C GLU A 57 11.73 15.48 4.07
N GLY A 58 10.57 15.59 3.40
CA GLY A 58 10.46 15.70 1.95
C GLY A 58 10.78 14.42 1.18
N SER A 59 11.07 13.29 1.86
CA SER A 59 11.38 12.03 1.19
C SER A 59 10.15 11.29 0.66
N PHE A 60 10.37 10.35 -0.25
CA PHE A 60 9.31 9.45 -0.73
C PHE A 60 8.72 8.60 0.41
N GLY A 61 9.56 8.19 1.37
CA GLY A 61 9.10 7.47 2.55
C GLY A 61 8.14 8.29 3.42
N GLU A 62 8.42 9.57 3.64
CA GLU A 62 7.52 10.46 4.35
C GLU A 62 6.20 10.67 3.59
N TYR A 63 6.28 10.89 2.27
CA TYR A 63 5.09 11.01 1.41
C TYR A 63 4.17 9.79 1.52
N LEU A 64 4.73 8.57 1.48
CA LEU A 64 3.95 7.34 1.58
C LEU A 64 3.32 7.15 2.96
N ARG A 65 4.06 7.42 4.03
CA ARG A 65 3.58 7.37 5.42
C ARG A 65 2.41 8.32 5.68
N ASN A 66 2.41 9.46 4.99
CA ASN A 66 1.41 10.51 5.11
C ASN A 66 0.33 10.44 4.02
N LEU A 67 0.19 9.30 3.31
CA LEU A 67 -0.89 9.14 2.33
C LEU A 67 -2.25 9.30 3.02
N PRO A 68 -3.13 10.16 2.47
CA PRO A 68 -4.46 10.34 3.01
C PRO A 68 -5.29 9.07 2.85
N LEU A 69 -6.10 8.77 3.83
CA LEU A 69 -7.00 7.62 3.85
C LEU A 69 -8.45 8.07 3.84
N ARG A 70 -9.29 7.36 3.12
CA ARG A 70 -10.74 7.50 3.24
C ARG A 70 -11.21 7.14 4.64
N SER A 71 -12.45 7.49 4.98
CA SER A 71 -13.05 7.19 6.28
C SER A 71 -12.89 5.72 6.65
N HIS A 72 -12.73 5.44 7.94
CA HIS A 72 -12.61 4.05 8.42
C HIS A 72 -13.82 3.23 7.98
N GLY A 73 -13.58 1.99 7.55
CA GLY A 73 -14.61 1.10 7.03
C GLY A 73 -15.02 1.35 5.58
N THR A 74 -14.43 2.36 4.88
CA THR A 74 -14.65 2.54 3.44
C THR A 74 -14.26 1.28 2.69
N LYS A 75 -15.11 0.90 1.74
CA LYS A 75 -14.90 -0.27 0.90
C LYS A 75 -14.01 0.08 -0.30
N VAL A 76 -13.21 -0.88 -0.74
CA VAL A 76 -12.46 -0.79 -2.00
C VAL A 76 -13.44 -0.91 -3.16
N HIS A 77 -13.33 -0.01 -4.14
CA HIS A 77 -14.10 -0.05 -5.37
C HIS A 77 -13.19 -0.33 -6.57
N TYR A 78 -13.75 -1.06 -7.53
CA TYR A 78 -13.16 -1.19 -8.85
C TYR A 78 -13.37 0.09 -9.67
N PHE A 79 -12.66 0.23 -10.78
CA PHE A 79 -12.76 1.37 -11.71
C PHE A 79 -14.18 1.63 -12.24
N ASP A 80 -15.04 0.62 -12.24
CA ASP A 80 -16.44 0.68 -12.70
C ASP A 80 -17.44 0.97 -11.57
N GLY A 81 -16.95 1.20 -10.33
CA GLY A 81 -17.74 1.54 -9.16
C GLY A 81 -18.26 0.34 -8.37
N ARG A 82 -18.08 -0.89 -8.83
CA ARG A 82 -18.45 -2.09 -8.06
C ARG A 82 -17.53 -2.23 -6.85
N GLU A 83 -18.08 -2.70 -5.73
CA GLU A 83 -17.30 -2.99 -4.52
C GLU A 83 -16.46 -4.27 -4.69
N LYS A 84 -15.23 -4.25 -4.16
CA LYS A 84 -14.42 -5.46 -4.03
C LYS A 84 -15.14 -6.47 -3.12
N TRP A 85 -15.36 -7.68 -3.63
CA TRP A 85 -16.08 -8.72 -2.90
C TRP A 85 -15.31 -9.22 -1.67
N ASN A 86 -13.98 -9.36 -1.77
CA ASN A 86 -13.14 -9.81 -0.65
C ASN A 86 -12.68 -8.63 0.21
N ARG A 87 -13.37 -8.44 1.33
CA ARG A 87 -13.12 -7.35 2.27
C ARG A 87 -12.09 -7.70 3.35
N SER A 88 -11.71 -8.98 3.47
CA SER A 88 -10.80 -9.46 4.52
C SER A 88 -9.31 -9.25 4.20
N VAL A 89 -8.98 -8.69 3.03
CA VAL A 89 -7.60 -8.56 2.54
C VAL A 89 -6.97 -7.18 2.80
N TYR A 90 -7.77 -6.20 3.24
CA TYR A 90 -7.30 -4.84 3.50
C TYR A 90 -7.88 -4.26 4.79
N CYS A 91 -7.23 -3.23 5.34
CA CYS A 91 -7.67 -2.52 6.54
C CYS A 91 -7.95 -1.03 6.30
N ALA A 92 -7.45 -0.46 5.21
CA ALA A 92 -7.65 0.95 4.86
C ALA A 92 -7.59 1.17 3.35
N VAL A 93 -8.23 2.24 2.89
CA VAL A 93 -8.28 2.66 1.47
C VAL A 93 -7.62 4.02 1.36
N VAL A 94 -6.63 4.15 0.47
CA VAL A 94 -5.96 5.42 0.17
C VAL A 94 -6.94 6.35 -0.54
N ASP A 95 -7.01 7.60 -0.10
CA ASP A 95 -7.87 8.61 -0.72
C ASP A 95 -7.20 9.19 -1.98
N MET A 96 -7.25 8.39 -3.04
CA MET A 96 -6.71 8.72 -4.35
C MET A 96 -7.67 8.21 -5.44
N GLU A 97 -8.09 9.10 -6.32
CA GLU A 97 -8.98 8.78 -7.43
C GLU A 97 -8.25 7.93 -8.49
N ILE A 98 -8.84 6.82 -8.91
CA ILE A 98 -8.24 5.86 -9.85
C ILE A 98 -8.71 6.03 -11.31
N GLY A 99 -9.71 6.87 -11.56
CA GLY A 99 -10.32 7.03 -12.89
C GLY A 99 -11.42 6.00 -13.17
N LYS A 100 -11.92 6.04 -14.41
CA LYS A 100 -13.08 5.23 -14.86
C LYS A 100 -12.71 4.17 -15.90
N ARG A 101 -11.42 3.85 -16.03
CA ARG A 101 -10.91 2.85 -16.97
C ARG A 101 -10.12 1.78 -16.20
N ASP A 102 -10.12 0.56 -16.73
CA ASP A 102 -9.32 -0.54 -16.19
C ASP A 102 -7.83 -0.36 -16.51
N LEU A 103 -7.20 0.65 -15.88
CA LEU A 103 -5.79 1.03 -16.13
C LEU A 103 -4.94 0.95 -14.87
N GLN A 104 -5.31 1.66 -13.79
CA GLN A 104 -4.49 1.71 -12.58
C GLN A 104 -4.54 0.39 -11.80
N GLN A 105 -3.86 -0.63 -12.32
CA GLN A 105 -3.72 -1.96 -11.70
C GLN A 105 -2.52 -2.00 -10.73
N CYS A 106 -2.01 -3.17 -10.40
CA CYS A 106 -1.00 -3.34 -9.33
C CYS A 106 0.29 -2.54 -9.55
N ALA A 107 0.95 -2.69 -10.70
CA ALA A 107 2.17 -1.94 -11.02
C ALA A 107 1.88 -0.45 -11.20
N ASP A 108 0.71 -0.13 -11.74
CA ASP A 108 0.32 1.25 -12.03
C ASP A 108 0.06 2.05 -10.75
N ALA A 109 -0.41 1.39 -9.69
CA ALA A 109 -0.50 2.00 -8.37
C ALA A 109 0.89 2.40 -7.82
N VAL A 110 1.89 1.55 -7.99
CA VAL A 110 3.30 1.85 -7.61
C VAL A 110 3.83 3.01 -8.44
N ILE A 111 3.66 2.97 -9.76
CA ILE A 111 4.00 4.04 -10.70
C ILE A 111 3.31 5.35 -10.29
N ARG A 112 2.00 5.28 -10.00
CA ARG A 112 1.20 6.43 -9.59
C ARG A 112 1.75 7.10 -8.34
N LEU A 113 2.01 6.33 -7.27
CA LEU A 113 2.50 6.86 -6.00
C LEU A 113 3.88 7.53 -6.19
N ARG A 114 4.79 6.92 -6.96
CA ARG A 114 6.10 7.52 -7.26
C ARG A 114 5.96 8.80 -8.09
N ALA A 115 5.14 8.79 -9.12
CA ALA A 115 4.93 9.94 -10.00
C ALA A 115 4.27 11.12 -9.27
N GLU A 116 3.27 10.88 -8.41
CA GLU A 116 2.62 11.92 -7.60
C GLU A 116 3.59 12.57 -6.63
N TYR A 117 4.43 11.78 -5.97
CA TYR A 117 5.51 12.30 -5.12
C TYR A 117 6.43 13.25 -5.90
N LEU A 118 6.93 12.81 -7.04
CA LEU A 118 7.84 13.61 -7.86
C LEU A 118 7.15 14.86 -8.44
N TYR A 119 5.88 14.73 -8.85
CA TYR A 119 5.09 15.86 -9.35
C TYR A 119 4.86 16.92 -8.25
N LYS A 120 4.49 16.49 -7.04
CA LYS A 120 4.32 17.38 -5.88
C LYS A 120 5.60 18.19 -5.59
N HIS A 121 6.77 17.57 -5.76
CA HIS A 121 8.07 18.22 -5.55
C HIS A 121 8.61 18.93 -6.80
N LYS A 122 7.83 19.02 -7.89
CA LYS A 122 8.23 19.63 -9.18
C LYS A 122 9.49 19.00 -9.79
N ALA A 123 9.83 17.78 -9.40
CA ALA A 123 10.94 16.99 -9.95
C ALA A 123 10.52 16.32 -11.27
N TYR A 124 10.04 17.14 -12.21
CA TYR A 124 9.40 16.68 -13.44
C TYR A 124 10.33 15.89 -14.36
N ASP A 125 11.61 16.23 -14.37
CA ASP A 125 12.68 15.55 -15.10
C ASP A 125 12.97 14.13 -14.62
N ARG A 126 12.57 13.82 -13.37
CA ARG A 126 12.69 12.50 -12.77
C ARG A 126 11.44 11.61 -12.99
N ILE A 127 10.36 12.18 -13.57
CA ILE A 127 9.15 11.41 -13.88
C ILE A 127 9.32 10.77 -15.25
N HIS A 128 9.64 9.49 -15.26
CA HIS A 128 9.68 8.67 -16.46
C HIS A 128 9.39 7.22 -16.11
N PHE A 129 8.81 6.48 -17.06
CA PHE A 129 8.57 5.04 -16.93
C PHE A 129 8.74 4.40 -18.31
N ASN A 130 9.25 3.19 -18.35
CA ASN A 130 9.42 2.46 -19.58
C ASN A 130 8.17 1.64 -19.92
N PHE A 131 7.77 1.67 -21.17
CA PHE A 131 6.78 0.74 -21.70
C PHE A 131 7.37 -0.66 -21.76
N THR A 132 6.52 -1.67 -21.89
CA THR A 132 6.94 -3.08 -21.93
C THR A 132 7.94 -3.38 -23.05
N ASN A 133 7.88 -2.62 -24.17
CA ASN A 133 8.83 -2.71 -25.28
C ASN A 133 10.15 -1.93 -25.05
N GLY A 134 10.33 -1.30 -23.90
CA GLY A 134 11.54 -0.53 -23.55
C GLY A 134 11.50 0.96 -23.93
N PHE A 135 10.43 1.45 -24.57
CA PHE A 135 10.30 2.87 -24.87
C PHE A 135 10.20 3.69 -23.60
N ARG A 136 11.08 4.69 -23.44
CA ARG A 136 11.07 5.59 -22.28
C ARG A 136 10.07 6.71 -22.49
N ALA A 137 9.05 6.78 -21.66
CA ALA A 137 8.05 7.83 -21.62
C ALA A 137 8.45 8.90 -20.61
N ASP A 138 9.02 10.02 -21.05
CA ASP A 138 9.43 11.14 -20.20
C ASP A 138 8.27 12.14 -20.04
N TYR A 139 7.92 12.47 -18.78
CA TYR A 139 6.86 13.43 -18.49
C TYR A 139 7.19 14.85 -18.99
N THR A 140 8.45 15.29 -18.86
CA THR A 140 8.85 16.61 -19.36
C THR A 140 8.57 16.77 -20.85
N LYS A 141 8.87 15.75 -21.65
CA LYS A 141 8.58 15.74 -23.08
C LYS A 141 7.07 15.79 -23.36
N TRP A 142 6.29 15.05 -22.58
CA TRP A 142 4.82 15.13 -22.65
C TRP A 142 4.30 16.53 -22.29
N ALA A 143 4.77 17.11 -21.19
CA ALA A 143 4.37 18.44 -20.74
C ALA A 143 4.81 19.56 -21.70
N GLU A 144 5.92 19.38 -22.42
CA GLU A 144 6.33 20.29 -23.52
C GLU A 144 5.45 20.14 -24.78
N GLY A 145 4.38 19.34 -24.71
CA GLY A 145 3.36 19.22 -25.74
C GLY A 145 3.59 18.11 -26.76
N TYR A 146 4.52 17.20 -26.50
CA TYR A 146 4.63 15.97 -27.29
C TYR A 146 3.61 14.93 -26.84
N ARG A 147 3.28 14.03 -27.74
CA ARG A 147 2.41 12.88 -27.49
C ARG A 147 3.10 11.62 -28.03
N ILE A 148 2.65 10.46 -27.54
CA ILE A 148 3.23 9.16 -27.90
C ILE A 148 2.31 8.50 -28.93
N SER A 149 2.87 8.11 -30.05
CA SER A 149 2.21 7.26 -31.06
C SER A 149 2.68 5.84 -30.89
N VAL A 150 1.75 4.91 -30.76
CA VAL A 150 2.04 3.48 -30.67
C VAL A 150 1.40 2.76 -31.87
N LYS A 151 2.24 2.12 -32.70
CA LYS A 151 1.83 1.33 -33.85
C LYS A 151 2.51 -0.04 -33.76
N GLY A 152 1.81 -1.00 -33.14
CA GLY A 152 2.44 -2.27 -32.76
C GLY A 152 3.64 -2.05 -31.82
N ASN A 153 4.81 -2.55 -32.17
CA ASN A 153 6.05 -2.34 -31.39
C ASN A 153 6.78 -1.03 -31.69
N GLN A 154 6.33 -0.27 -32.69
CA GLN A 154 6.93 1.02 -33.01
C GLN A 154 6.29 2.10 -32.16
N VAL A 155 7.11 2.76 -31.34
CA VAL A 155 6.68 3.84 -30.46
C VAL A 155 7.52 5.07 -30.76
N SER A 156 6.86 6.22 -30.93
CA SER A 156 7.54 7.48 -31.26
C SER A 156 6.83 8.67 -30.64
N TRP A 157 7.62 9.75 -30.44
CA TRP A 157 7.11 11.03 -30.03
C TRP A 157 6.74 11.90 -31.24
N TYR A 158 5.63 12.64 -31.13
CA TYR A 158 5.26 13.68 -32.10
C TYR A 158 4.73 14.92 -31.38
N LYS A 159 5.02 16.11 -31.92
CA LYS A 159 4.54 17.39 -31.39
C LYS A 159 3.06 17.56 -31.75
N SER A 160 2.20 17.85 -30.78
CA SER A 160 0.74 17.88 -30.99
C SER A 160 0.00 18.92 -30.16
N LYS A 161 0.57 19.41 -29.08
CA LYS A 161 -0.07 20.29 -28.11
C LYS A 161 0.85 21.45 -27.73
N ALA A 162 0.27 22.49 -27.13
CA ALA A 162 1.05 23.49 -26.43
C ALA A 162 1.66 22.89 -25.14
N LYS A 163 2.66 23.60 -24.62
CA LYS A 163 3.29 23.33 -23.34
C LYS A 163 2.26 23.46 -22.19
N ASP A 164 2.15 22.43 -21.37
CA ASP A 164 1.22 22.41 -20.25
C ASP A 164 1.72 21.45 -19.15
N TYR A 165 2.06 22.00 -17.98
CA TYR A 165 2.47 21.27 -16.77
C TYR A 165 1.33 21.11 -15.75
N SER A 166 0.07 21.34 -16.16
CA SER A 166 -1.08 21.18 -15.27
C SER A 166 -1.24 19.73 -14.79
N TYR A 167 -1.88 19.58 -13.63
CA TYR A 167 -2.20 18.26 -13.08
C TYR A 167 -3.07 17.43 -14.05
N LYS A 168 -3.95 18.06 -14.81
CA LYS A 168 -4.75 17.40 -15.85
C LYS A 168 -3.86 16.77 -16.94
N THR A 169 -2.84 17.48 -17.39
CA THR A 169 -1.87 16.96 -18.36
C THR A 169 -0.98 15.88 -17.78
N PHE A 170 -0.61 15.99 -16.51
CA PHE A 170 0.10 14.93 -15.78
C PHE A 170 -0.74 13.66 -15.65
N ARG A 171 -2.02 13.77 -15.30
CA ARG A 171 -2.92 12.59 -15.24
C ARG A 171 -3.07 11.92 -16.60
N ALA A 172 -3.23 12.70 -17.68
CA ALA A 172 -3.30 12.17 -19.04
C ALA A 172 -2.01 11.45 -19.47
N TYR A 173 -0.83 11.91 -19.01
CA TYR A 173 0.43 11.20 -19.20
C TYR A 173 0.41 9.84 -18.49
N LEU A 174 0.00 9.78 -17.21
CA LEU A 174 -0.08 8.54 -16.45
C LEU A 174 -1.03 7.53 -17.07
N ASP A 175 -2.15 7.98 -17.62
CA ASP A 175 -3.10 7.09 -18.31
C ASP A 175 -2.46 6.40 -19.54
N VAL A 176 -1.55 7.06 -20.22
CA VAL A 176 -0.78 6.45 -21.32
C VAL A 176 0.30 5.51 -20.78
N VAL A 177 0.97 5.88 -19.70
CA VAL A 177 1.93 4.98 -19.04
C VAL A 177 1.26 3.70 -18.60
N PHE A 178 0.13 3.78 -17.92
CA PHE A 178 -0.63 2.61 -17.44
C PHE A 178 -1.12 1.69 -18.58
N ALA A 179 -1.36 2.22 -19.77
CA ALA A 179 -1.77 1.43 -20.92
C ALA A 179 -0.63 0.58 -21.52
N TYR A 180 0.64 0.96 -21.31
CA TYR A 180 1.79 0.35 -22.01
C TYR A 180 2.93 -0.09 -21.09
N ALA A 181 2.97 0.35 -19.84
CA ALA A 181 3.85 -0.17 -18.81
C ALA A 181 3.14 -1.29 -18.02
N GLY A 182 3.87 -1.95 -17.13
CA GLY A 182 3.31 -2.99 -16.27
C GLY A 182 4.39 -3.61 -15.40
N THR A 183 4.09 -4.74 -14.74
CA THR A 183 5.03 -5.39 -13.83
C THR A 183 6.34 -5.76 -14.52
N LEU A 184 6.30 -6.18 -15.80
CA LEU A 184 7.49 -6.59 -16.54
C LEU A 184 8.46 -5.43 -16.78
N SER A 185 7.96 -4.27 -17.23
CA SER A 185 8.80 -3.09 -17.46
C SER A 185 9.26 -2.48 -16.14
N LEU A 186 8.37 -2.35 -15.15
CA LEU A 186 8.71 -1.77 -13.85
C LEU A 186 9.77 -2.62 -13.12
N ALA A 187 9.64 -3.94 -13.15
CA ALA A 187 10.63 -4.83 -12.54
C ALA A 187 12.05 -4.70 -13.16
N LYS A 188 12.14 -4.31 -14.44
CA LYS A 188 13.41 -4.03 -15.11
C LYS A 188 13.99 -2.66 -14.76
N GLU A 189 13.14 -1.68 -14.49
CA GLU A 189 13.57 -0.32 -14.11
C GLU A 189 14.07 -0.24 -12.68
N LEU A 190 13.47 -1.01 -11.78
CA LEU A 190 13.84 -1.07 -10.37
C LEU A 190 15.13 -1.87 -10.16
N THR A 191 15.90 -1.50 -9.13
CA THR A 191 17.12 -2.21 -8.71
C THR A 191 16.79 -3.21 -7.60
N SER A 192 17.24 -4.45 -7.71
CA SER A 192 17.14 -5.44 -6.63
C SER A 192 17.94 -5.01 -5.41
N VAL A 193 17.36 -5.18 -4.23
CA VAL A 193 17.98 -4.85 -2.94
C VAL A 193 17.81 -6.02 -1.96
N PRO A 194 18.76 -6.25 -1.06
CA PRO A 194 18.61 -7.26 -0.02
C PRO A 194 17.40 -6.95 0.88
N VAL A 195 16.64 -7.97 1.26
CA VAL A 195 15.47 -7.80 2.13
C VAL A 195 15.82 -7.15 3.47
N THR A 196 17.01 -7.42 4.00
CA THR A 196 17.53 -6.83 5.23
C THR A 196 17.72 -5.31 5.15
N SER A 197 17.83 -4.76 3.94
CA SER A 197 17.95 -3.31 3.68
C SER A 197 16.61 -2.66 3.30
N MET A 198 15.47 -3.34 3.50
CA MET A 198 14.13 -2.83 3.18
C MET A 198 13.90 -1.43 3.73
N GLN A 199 13.30 -0.58 2.92
CA GLN A 199 12.92 0.80 3.25
C GLN A 199 11.50 1.10 2.79
N ILE A 200 10.90 2.15 3.36
CA ILE A 200 9.63 2.69 2.86
C ILE A 200 9.84 3.17 1.41
N GLY A 201 8.97 2.74 0.51
CA GLY A 201 9.09 3.00 -0.93
C GLY A 201 9.67 1.84 -1.74
N ASP A 202 10.21 0.81 -1.08
CA ASP A 202 10.61 -0.42 -1.76
C ASP A 202 9.37 -1.19 -2.25
N VAL A 203 9.57 -1.95 -3.31
CA VAL A 203 8.52 -2.66 -4.05
C VAL A 203 8.82 -4.15 -4.08
N LEU A 204 7.90 -4.96 -3.60
CA LEU A 204 7.90 -6.39 -3.91
C LEU A 204 7.24 -6.57 -5.26
N ILE A 205 7.97 -7.08 -6.25
CA ILE A 205 7.49 -7.16 -7.62
C ILE A 205 7.96 -8.43 -8.35
N GLN A 206 6.99 -9.13 -8.91
CA GLN A 206 7.22 -10.21 -9.89
C GLN A 206 6.77 -9.71 -11.26
N GLY A 207 7.73 -9.55 -12.18
CA GLY A 207 7.46 -9.10 -13.54
C GLY A 207 6.99 -10.26 -14.42
N GLY A 208 5.89 -10.05 -15.14
CA GLY A 208 5.41 -11.05 -16.09
C GLY A 208 3.89 -11.08 -16.24
N SER A 209 3.40 -12.21 -16.77
CA SER A 209 1.98 -12.54 -16.88
C SER A 209 1.82 -14.05 -16.55
N PRO A 210 1.36 -14.39 -15.34
CA PRO A 210 0.94 -13.49 -14.30
C PRO A 210 2.10 -12.71 -13.66
N GLY A 211 1.80 -11.53 -13.11
CA GLY A 211 2.74 -10.68 -12.37
C GLY A 211 1.99 -9.83 -11.34
N HIS A 212 2.68 -9.40 -10.29
CA HIS A 212 2.08 -8.55 -9.26
C HIS A 212 3.12 -7.62 -8.64
N ALA A 213 2.64 -6.50 -8.05
CA ALA A 213 3.47 -5.54 -7.33
C ALA A 213 2.73 -4.98 -6.13
N VAL A 214 3.45 -4.86 -5.02
CA VAL A 214 3.02 -4.16 -3.80
C VAL A 214 4.14 -3.25 -3.31
N ILE A 215 3.80 -2.17 -2.61
CA ILE A 215 4.78 -1.18 -2.14
C ILE A 215 4.78 -1.09 -0.62
N VAL A 216 5.97 -0.94 -0.03
CA VAL A 216 6.16 -0.67 1.41
C VAL A 216 5.79 0.78 1.69
N VAL A 217 4.76 1.01 2.53
CA VAL A 217 4.22 2.35 2.80
C VAL A 217 4.54 2.90 4.18
N ASP A 218 4.91 2.05 5.13
CA ASP A 218 5.41 2.45 6.45
C ASP A 218 6.27 1.35 7.07
N MET A 219 7.11 1.70 8.04
CA MET A 219 7.94 0.77 8.79
C MET A 219 8.07 1.18 10.26
N ALA A 220 8.19 0.17 11.13
CA ALA A 220 8.45 0.34 12.56
C ALA A 220 9.55 -0.63 13.01
N GLU A 221 10.20 -0.32 14.11
CA GLU A 221 11.26 -1.13 14.71
C GLU A 221 11.06 -1.22 16.22
N ASN A 222 11.31 -2.38 16.79
CA ASN A 222 11.41 -2.55 18.23
C ASN A 222 12.83 -2.20 18.66
N PRO A 223 13.05 -1.11 19.42
CA PRO A 223 14.40 -0.66 19.76
C PRO A 223 15.14 -1.61 20.71
N ALA A 224 14.41 -2.49 21.43
CA ALA A 224 15.04 -3.45 22.33
C ALA A 224 15.54 -4.72 21.62
N THR A 225 14.86 -5.14 20.54
CA THR A 225 15.19 -6.39 19.84
C THR A 225 15.74 -6.17 18.44
N GLY A 226 15.57 -4.98 17.85
CA GLY A 226 15.89 -4.69 16.45
C GLY A 226 14.90 -5.31 15.44
N GLU A 227 13.83 -5.97 15.90
CA GLU A 227 12.80 -6.52 15.00
C GLU A 227 12.10 -5.40 14.25
N LYS A 228 12.02 -5.54 12.93
CA LYS A 228 11.36 -4.56 12.06
C LYS A 228 10.03 -5.06 11.54
N LEU A 229 9.09 -4.14 11.44
CA LEU A 229 7.78 -4.34 10.84
C LEU A 229 7.58 -3.40 9.65
N TYR A 230 6.74 -3.81 8.71
CA TYR A 230 6.38 -2.98 7.56
C TYR A 230 4.91 -3.12 7.17
N LEU A 231 4.36 -2.09 6.53
CA LEU A 231 3.03 -2.07 5.94
C LEU A 231 3.14 -2.15 4.42
N LEU A 232 2.22 -2.87 3.81
CA LEU A 232 2.12 -3.00 2.35
C LEU A 232 0.84 -2.36 1.83
N ALA A 233 0.94 -1.73 0.65
CA ALA A 233 -0.21 -1.26 -0.11
C ALA A 233 -0.17 -1.78 -1.55
N GLN A 234 -1.36 -1.95 -2.14
CA GLN A 234 -1.54 -2.39 -3.52
C GLN A 234 -2.78 -1.81 -4.16
N SER A 235 -2.86 -1.81 -5.50
CA SER A 235 -4.06 -2.04 -6.27
C SER A 235 -4.02 -3.48 -6.82
N TYR A 236 -5.00 -3.87 -7.63
CA TYR A 236 -5.07 -5.23 -8.19
C TYR A 236 -5.75 -5.22 -9.56
N MET A 237 -5.94 -6.37 -10.18
CA MET A 237 -6.76 -6.55 -11.39
C MET A 237 -8.16 -7.08 -11.02
N PRO A 238 -9.24 -6.49 -11.58
CA PRO A 238 -9.32 -5.24 -12.34
C PRO A 238 -8.84 -4.03 -11.52
N ALA A 239 -8.54 -2.90 -12.20
CA ALA A 239 -8.13 -1.66 -11.54
C ALA A 239 -9.06 -1.28 -10.41
N GLN A 240 -8.52 -0.97 -9.26
CA GLN A 240 -9.27 -0.73 -8.02
C GLN A 240 -8.53 0.27 -7.13
N ASP A 241 -9.22 0.76 -6.11
CA ASP A 241 -8.64 1.66 -5.11
C ASP A 241 -7.35 1.08 -4.52
N ILE A 242 -6.36 1.94 -4.28
CA ILE A 242 -5.16 1.56 -3.55
C ILE A 242 -5.54 1.28 -2.10
N GLN A 243 -5.13 0.14 -1.59
CA GLN A 243 -5.53 -0.38 -0.28
C GLN A 243 -4.32 -0.83 0.53
N VAL A 244 -4.36 -0.59 1.84
CA VAL A 244 -3.36 -1.10 2.78
C VAL A 244 -3.76 -2.52 3.18
N LEU A 245 -2.85 -3.46 2.99
CA LEU A 245 -3.10 -4.89 3.19
C LEU A 245 -3.12 -5.28 4.67
N VAL A 246 -3.92 -6.28 5.02
CA VAL A 246 -3.82 -6.98 6.30
C VAL A 246 -2.75 -8.09 6.23
N ASN A 247 -2.19 -8.47 7.37
CA ASN A 247 -1.36 -9.66 7.50
C ASN A 247 -2.20 -10.82 8.03
N LEU A 248 -2.51 -11.80 7.18
CA LEU A 248 -3.31 -12.96 7.56
C LEU A 248 -2.51 -14.03 8.32
N LYS A 249 -1.17 -13.95 8.28
CA LYS A 249 -0.28 -14.94 8.93
C LYS A 249 0.07 -14.57 10.36
N GLU A 250 0.18 -13.29 10.68
CA GLU A 250 0.53 -12.77 12.00
C GLU A 250 -0.61 -11.85 12.47
N ARG A 251 -1.73 -12.46 12.86
CA ARG A 251 -2.98 -11.74 13.16
C ARG A 251 -2.86 -10.78 14.35
N ASP A 252 -2.01 -11.10 15.29
CA ASP A 252 -1.71 -10.28 16.47
C ASP A 252 -1.00 -8.96 16.12
N LYS A 253 -0.19 -8.97 15.08
CA LYS A 253 0.51 -7.78 14.55
C LYS A 253 -0.18 -7.14 13.34
N SER A 254 -1.23 -7.78 12.77
CA SER A 254 -1.91 -7.28 11.57
C SER A 254 -2.43 -5.84 11.76
N PRO A 255 -2.21 -4.93 10.79
CA PRO A 255 -1.77 -5.17 9.41
C PRO A 255 -0.24 -5.19 9.19
N TRP A 256 0.56 -5.10 10.22
CA TRP A 256 2.02 -5.12 10.13
C TRP A 256 2.55 -6.50 9.77
N TYR A 257 3.56 -6.54 8.91
CA TYR A 257 4.32 -7.72 8.52
C TYR A 257 5.67 -7.69 9.22
N THR A 258 6.10 -8.80 9.81
CA THR A 258 7.45 -8.90 10.39
C THR A 258 8.49 -9.04 9.26
N LEU A 259 9.51 -8.18 9.28
CA LEU A 259 10.64 -8.28 8.37
C LEU A 259 11.50 -9.47 8.79
N LYS A 260 11.33 -10.58 8.10
CA LYS A 260 12.15 -11.79 8.25
C LYS A 260 13.31 -11.72 7.25
N GLY A 261 14.32 -12.55 7.45
CA GLY A 261 15.40 -12.73 6.49
C GLY A 261 14.90 -13.30 5.15
N GLU A 262 15.77 -14.00 4.43
CA GLU A 262 15.39 -14.65 3.16
C GLU A 262 14.24 -15.63 3.34
N GLY A 263 13.37 -15.71 2.33
CA GLY A 263 12.23 -16.61 2.32
C GLY A 263 10.99 -16.05 1.64
N SER A 264 9.86 -16.71 1.91
CA SER A 264 8.56 -16.33 1.33
C SER A 264 7.93 -15.16 2.09
N ILE A 265 7.36 -14.23 1.33
CA ILE A 265 6.55 -13.10 1.81
C ILE A 265 5.15 -13.27 1.24
N LEU A 266 4.20 -13.69 2.10
CA LEU A 266 2.83 -13.98 1.69
C LEU A 266 1.92 -12.81 2.01
N THR A 267 1.32 -12.22 0.98
CA THR A 267 0.22 -11.25 1.10
C THR A 267 -1.14 -11.98 1.00
N PRO A 268 -2.26 -11.34 1.31
CA PRO A 268 -3.57 -11.98 1.23
C PRO A 268 -3.94 -12.51 -0.17
N GLU A 269 -3.39 -11.91 -1.22
CA GLU A 269 -3.78 -12.19 -2.61
C GLU A 269 -2.60 -12.63 -3.50
N TRP A 270 -1.35 -12.62 -2.98
CA TRP A 270 -0.16 -12.99 -3.75
C TRP A 270 0.99 -13.50 -2.86
N GLY A 271 1.86 -14.33 -3.45
CA GLY A 271 3.08 -14.80 -2.81
C GLY A 271 4.32 -14.23 -3.47
N PHE A 272 5.18 -13.59 -2.69
CA PHE A 272 6.50 -13.10 -3.08
C PHE A 272 7.59 -13.87 -2.35
N THR A 273 8.83 -13.62 -2.75
CA THR A 273 10.04 -14.00 -2.04
C THR A 273 10.86 -12.77 -1.69
N SER A 274 11.83 -12.92 -0.81
CA SER A 274 12.81 -11.85 -0.48
C SER A 274 13.58 -11.35 -1.71
N ALA A 275 13.77 -12.19 -2.73
CA ALA A 275 14.43 -11.83 -3.98
C ALA A 275 13.61 -10.90 -4.89
N ASP A 276 12.31 -10.78 -4.62
CA ASP A 276 11.40 -9.91 -5.38
C ASP A 276 11.46 -8.44 -4.91
N LEU A 277 12.24 -8.13 -3.84
CA LEU A 277 12.36 -6.78 -3.32
C LEU A 277 13.23 -5.92 -4.23
N LYS A 278 12.68 -4.79 -4.64
CA LYS A 278 13.34 -3.82 -5.52
C LYS A 278 13.09 -2.39 -5.09
N ARG A 279 13.92 -1.47 -5.58
CA ARG A 279 13.92 -0.04 -5.23
C ARG A 279 13.99 0.83 -6.46
N PHE A 280 13.29 1.98 -6.44
CA PHE A 280 13.48 3.01 -7.45
C PHE A 280 14.92 3.56 -7.40
N LYS A 281 15.49 3.81 -8.58
CA LYS A 281 16.72 4.59 -8.69
C LYS A 281 16.42 6.05 -8.41
N ASP A 282 17.16 6.67 -7.51
CA ASP A 282 17.05 8.11 -7.21
C ASP A 282 17.87 8.97 -8.16
#